data_d86c72280afb0b0f8d4d1d7092d71eda
#
_entry.id   d86c72280afb0b0f8d4d1d7092d71eda
#
_cell.length_a   1.000
_cell.length_b   1.000
_cell.length_c   1.000
_cell.angle_alpha   90.00
_cell.angle_beta   90.00
_cell.angle_gamma   90.00
#
_symmetry.space_group_name_H-M   'P 1'
#
loop_
_entity.id
_entity.type
_entity.pdbx_description
1 polymer ?
#
loop_
_entity_poly.entity_id
_entity_poly.type
_entity_poly.pdbx_seq_one_letter_code
_entity_poly.pdbx_strand_id
1 'polypeptide(L)'
;MILSILIPTIVGRENKFESLISSLQNQVVDNGVVEICYLKDNKEISIGSKRQKLIENCCGDYVVFIDDDDTVSSNYVGNILDATSLNPDAVGFKIQCMIDGKGPFVASASNKWDDWAENKGGFKYVRTPYQKTPIKRDIALQIGYNDMRYGEDYDYSKRLKQSGLIQSEVFIDEVMYFYNFRYEDPKTKYGI
;
A
#
# COMPACT_ATOMS: atom_id res chain seq x y z
N MET A 1 16.60 6.75 7.83
CA MET A 1 15.71 5.66 7.31
C MET A 1 15.01 6.20 6.09
N ILE A 2 15.06 5.52 4.96
CA ILE A 2 14.44 6.01 3.72
C ILE A 2 13.01 5.50 3.57
N LEU A 3 12.78 4.19 3.80
CA LEU A 3 11.49 3.56 3.55
C LEU A 3 10.98 2.82 4.79
N SER A 4 9.73 3.10 5.17
CA SER A 4 8.97 2.30 6.13
C SER A 4 7.90 1.50 5.40
N ILE A 5 8.00 0.18 5.48
CA ILE A 5 6.98 -0.76 5.01
C ILE A 5 6.06 -1.07 6.19
N LEU A 6 4.79 -0.73 6.06
CA LEU A 6 3.80 -0.74 7.14
C LEU A 6 2.78 -1.86 6.89
N ILE A 7 2.63 -2.78 7.85
CA ILE A 7 1.79 -3.97 7.70
C ILE A 7 0.74 -4.02 8.80
N PRO A 8 -0.50 -3.64 8.53
CA PRO A 8 -1.61 -3.92 9.44
C PRO A 8 -1.95 -5.41 9.39
N THR A 9 -2.02 -6.08 10.54
CA THR A 9 -2.36 -7.51 10.60
C THR A 9 -3.32 -7.81 11.75
N ILE A 10 -3.87 -9.02 11.78
CA ILE A 10 -4.79 -9.48 12.83
C ILE A 10 -4.40 -10.88 13.31
N VAL A 11 -4.84 -11.22 14.51
CA VAL A 11 -4.77 -12.59 15.05
C VAL A 11 -5.46 -13.56 14.09
N GLY A 12 -4.85 -14.71 13.84
CA GLY A 12 -5.35 -15.76 12.93
C GLY A 12 -4.89 -15.63 11.48
N ARG A 13 -3.98 -14.67 11.17
CA ARG A 13 -3.36 -14.52 9.85
C ARG A 13 -1.85 -14.77 9.85
N GLU A 14 -1.33 -15.44 10.89
CA GLU A 14 0.10 -15.63 11.12
C GLU A 14 0.84 -16.19 9.89
N ASN A 15 0.34 -17.25 9.28
CA ASN A 15 1.01 -17.89 8.13
C ASN A 15 1.17 -16.94 6.93
N LYS A 16 0.15 -16.11 6.65
CA LYS A 16 0.20 -15.14 5.55
C LYS A 16 1.19 -14.02 5.88
N PHE A 17 1.08 -13.48 7.09
CA PHE A 17 1.96 -12.45 7.61
C PHE A 17 3.43 -12.90 7.61
N GLU A 18 3.75 -14.09 8.13
CA GLU A 18 5.12 -14.62 8.17
C GLU A 18 5.70 -14.83 6.77
N SER A 19 4.88 -15.31 5.83
CA SER A 19 5.28 -15.44 4.42
C SER A 19 5.63 -14.09 3.80
N LEU A 20 4.81 -13.06 4.03
CA LEU A 20 5.08 -11.71 3.56
C LEU A 20 6.35 -11.13 4.18
N ILE A 21 6.49 -11.21 5.52
CA ILE A 21 7.68 -10.73 6.25
C ILE A 21 8.94 -11.40 5.71
N SER A 22 8.94 -12.73 5.55
CA SER A 22 10.08 -13.46 5.02
C SER A 22 10.46 -13.00 3.60
N SER A 23 9.46 -12.80 2.74
CA SER A 23 9.69 -12.29 1.38
C SER A 23 10.29 -10.87 1.37
N LEU A 24 9.86 -10.00 2.28
CA LEU A 24 10.38 -8.64 2.39
C LEU A 24 11.78 -8.62 3.01
N GLN A 25 12.02 -9.40 4.07
CA GLN A 25 13.34 -9.49 4.70
C GLN A 25 14.42 -9.96 3.74
N ASN A 26 14.10 -10.87 2.83
CA ASN A 26 15.03 -11.33 1.79
C ASN A 26 15.39 -10.23 0.78
N GLN A 27 14.62 -9.15 0.70
CA GLN A 27 14.87 -8.00 -0.18
C GLN A 27 15.57 -6.83 0.54
N VAL A 28 15.54 -6.80 1.88
CA VAL A 28 16.16 -5.75 2.68
C VAL A 28 17.65 -6.08 2.88
N VAL A 29 18.50 -5.40 2.14
CA VAL A 29 19.97 -5.60 2.20
C VAL A 29 20.59 -4.79 3.35
N ASP A 30 20.02 -3.63 3.68
CA ASP A 30 20.51 -2.72 4.72
C ASP A 30 19.36 -2.28 5.62
N ASN A 31 19.38 -2.74 6.88
CA ASN A 31 18.40 -2.37 7.91
C ASN A 31 18.49 -0.89 8.33
N GLY A 32 19.56 -0.16 7.97
CA GLY A 32 19.67 1.28 8.17
C GLY A 32 18.85 2.11 7.17
N VAL A 33 18.41 1.48 6.07
CA VAL A 33 17.71 2.14 4.96
C VAL A 33 16.22 1.83 4.95
N VAL A 34 15.84 0.59 5.30
CA VAL A 34 14.43 0.11 5.28
C VAL A 34 14.06 -0.46 6.63
N GLU A 35 12.90 -0.07 7.12
CA GLU A 35 12.26 -0.72 8.28
C GLU A 35 10.94 -1.39 7.87
N ILE A 36 10.61 -2.47 8.57
CA ILE A 36 9.32 -3.14 8.44
C ILE A 36 8.60 -3.00 9.78
N CYS A 37 7.53 -2.21 9.79
CA CYS A 37 6.71 -1.97 10.98
C CYS A 37 5.38 -2.69 10.82
N TYR A 38 4.90 -3.33 11.87
CA TYR A 38 3.58 -3.95 11.86
C TYR A 38 2.79 -3.66 13.13
N LEU A 39 1.48 -3.70 13.00
CA LEU A 39 0.57 -3.59 14.14
C LEU A 39 -0.45 -4.72 14.07
N LYS A 40 -0.34 -5.63 15.05
CA LYS A 40 -1.21 -6.79 15.19
C LYS A 40 -2.20 -6.55 16.34
N ASP A 41 -3.47 -6.80 16.08
CA ASP A 41 -4.52 -6.78 17.08
C ASP A 41 -5.53 -7.92 16.84
N ASN A 42 -6.53 -8.04 17.70
CA ASN A 42 -7.63 -8.98 17.51
C ASN A 42 -8.91 -8.23 17.07
N LYS A 43 -8.77 -7.30 16.11
CA LYS A 43 -9.84 -6.45 15.54
C LYS A 43 -10.46 -5.45 16.54
N GLU A 44 -9.71 -5.09 17.59
CA GLU A 44 -10.17 -4.09 18.57
C GLU A 44 -10.26 -2.71 17.94
N ILE A 45 -9.30 -2.35 17.09
CA ILE A 45 -9.27 -1.05 16.42
C ILE A 45 -9.62 -1.19 14.93
N SER A 46 -10.08 -0.10 14.32
CA SER A 46 -10.36 -0.07 12.88
C SER A 46 -9.08 -0.16 12.05
N ILE A 47 -9.23 -0.54 10.78
CA ILE A 47 -8.09 -0.55 9.85
C ILE A 47 -7.53 0.86 9.63
N GLY A 48 -8.39 1.88 9.56
CA GLY A 48 -7.96 3.28 9.46
C GLY A 48 -7.13 3.72 10.66
N SER A 49 -7.61 3.46 11.90
CA SER A 49 -6.84 3.75 13.11
C SER A 49 -5.52 2.98 13.19
N LYS A 50 -5.49 1.74 12.68
CA LYS A 50 -4.27 0.93 12.61
C LYS A 50 -3.24 1.55 11.66
N ARG A 51 -3.68 1.97 10.46
CA ARG A 51 -2.83 2.68 9.49
C ARG A 51 -2.31 3.99 10.06
N GLN A 52 -3.17 4.78 10.73
CA GLN A 52 -2.76 6.02 11.37
C GLN A 52 -1.65 5.80 12.41
N LYS A 53 -1.82 4.85 13.30
CA LYS A 53 -0.80 4.52 14.32
C LYS A 53 0.51 4.07 13.68
N LEU A 54 0.48 3.33 12.58
CA LEU A 54 1.69 2.87 11.90
C LEU A 54 2.47 4.04 11.29
N ILE A 55 1.83 5.00 10.61
CA ILE A 55 2.55 6.17 10.05
C ILE A 55 3.05 7.13 11.12
N GLU A 56 2.41 7.20 12.29
CA GLU A 56 2.86 8.02 13.43
C GLU A 56 4.14 7.46 14.08
N ASN A 57 4.28 6.13 14.12
CA ASN A 57 5.33 5.46 14.86
C ASN A 57 6.48 4.93 13.98
N CYS A 58 6.50 5.17 12.69
CA CYS A 58 7.60 4.82 11.80
C CYS A 58 8.57 5.98 11.60
N CYS A 59 9.76 5.69 11.05
CA CYS A 59 10.87 6.64 10.95
C CYS A 59 11.33 6.93 9.52
N GLY A 60 10.79 6.24 8.50
CA GLY A 60 11.19 6.43 7.11
C GLY A 60 10.73 7.76 6.53
N ASP A 61 11.47 8.29 5.57
CA ASP A 61 11.08 9.48 4.80
C ASP A 61 9.89 9.17 3.88
N TYR A 62 9.77 7.91 3.44
CA TYR A 62 8.64 7.36 2.68
C TYR A 62 7.94 6.26 3.46
N VAL A 63 6.63 6.17 3.27
CA VAL A 63 5.78 5.13 3.84
C VAL A 63 4.99 4.42 2.76
N VAL A 64 4.81 3.11 2.90
CA VAL A 64 3.94 2.30 2.05
C VAL A 64 3.30 1.19 2.88
N PHE A 65 2.02 0.92 2.62
CA PHE A 65 1.34 -0.22 3.25
C PHE A 65 1.33 -1.44 2.34
N ILE A 66 1.51 -2.59 2.95
CA ILE A 66 1.26 -3.89 2.34
C ILE A 66 0.27 -4.63 3.24
N ASP A 67 -0.85 -5.06 2.66
CA ASP A 67 -1.83 -5.85 3.40
C ASP A 67 -1.27 -7.27 3.63
N ASP A 68 -1.50 -7.85 4.80
CA ASP A 68 -0.86 -9.10 5.26
C ASP A 68 -1.22 -10.36 4.45
N ASP A 69 -2.20 -10.25 3.55
CA ASP A 69 -2.66 -11.31 2.65
C ASP A 69 -2.32 -11.07 1.17
N ASP A 70 -1.57 -10.02 0.88
CA ASP A 70 -1.05 -9.70 -0.45
C ASP A 70 0.43 -10.11 -0.58
N THR A 71 0.96 -10.04 -1.80
CA THR A 71 2.38 -10.30 -2.10
C THR A 71 2.95 -9.21 -3.01
N VAL A 72 4.28 -9.14 -3.07
CA VAL A 72 5.01 -8.15 -3.86
C VAL A 72 6.03 -8.82 -4.78
N SER A 73 6.52 -8.09 -5.79
CA SER A 73 7.58 -8.58 -6.68
C SER A 73 8.89 -8.83 -5.93
N SER A 74 9.76 -9.66 -6.49
CA SER A 74 11.05 -10.01 -5.88
C SER A 74 12.05 -8.83 -5.83
N ASN A 75 11.80 -7.77 -6.58
CA ASN A 75 12.59 -6.55 -6.65
C ASN A 75 11.83 -5.31 -6.10
N TYR A 76 10.77 -5.56 -5.32
CA TYR A 76 9.88 -4.50 -4.82
C TYR A 76 10.62 -3.44 -4.01
N VAL A 77 11.42 -3.85 -3.04
CA VAL A 77 12.16 -2.93 -2.16
C VAL A 77 13.20 -2.16 -2.96
N GLY A 78 14.00 -2.83 -3.78
CA GLY A 78 15.04 -2.20 -4.59
C GLY A 78 14.48 -1.15 -5.55
N ASN A 79 13.46 -1.50 -6.33
CA ASN A 79 12.85 -0.57 -7.28
C ASN A 79 12.22 0.66 -6.61
N ILE A 80 11.64 0.50 -5.40
CA ILE A 80 11.12 1.64 -4.64
C ILE A 80 12.26 2.53 -4.14
N LEU A 81 13.34 1.97 -3.62
CA LEU A 81 14.50 2.74 -3.18
C LEU A 81 15.12 3.52 -4.34
N ASP A 82 15.27 2.89 -5.50
CA ASP A 82 15.78 3.56 -6.71
C ASP A 82 14.86 4.73 -7.11
N ALA A 83 13.55 4.52 -7.11
CA ALA A 83 12.58 5.57 -7.44
C ALA A 83 12.61 6.71 -6.40
N THR A 84 12.71 6.41 -5.11
CA THR A 84 12.75 7.42 -4.04
C THR A 84 14.06 8.22 -4.03
N SER A 85 15.14 7.71 -4.63
CA SER A 85 16.40 8.45 -4.79
C SER A 85 16.25 9.72 -5.61
N LEU A 86 15.22 9.81 -6.46
CA LEU A 86 14.85 10.99 -7.23
C LEU A 86 14.01 12.00 -6.44
N ASN A 87 13.73 11.71 -5.15
CA ASN A 87 12.98 12.53 -4.20
C ASN A 87 11.55 12.93 -4.67
N PRO A 88 10.76 12.03 -5.32
CA PRO A 88 9.38 12.34 -5.68
C PRO A 88 8.48 12.42 -4.44
N ASP A 89 7.29 13.01 -4.57
CA ASP A 89 6.29 13.01 -3.50
C ASP A 89 5.57 11.66 -3.39
N ALA A 90 5.48 10.93 -4.52
CA ALA A 90 4.90 9.58 -4.58
C ALA A 90 5.61 8.71 -5.62
N VAL A 91 5.50 7.38 -5.45
CA VAL A 91 5.98 6.39 -6.44
C VAL A 91 4.80 5.56 -6.92
N GLY A 92 4.35 5.80 -8.15
CA GLY A 92 3.31 5.01 -8.80
C GLY A 92 3.83 3.71 -9.40
N PHE A 93 2.96 2.71 -9.60
CA PHE A 93 3.31 1.46 -10.28
C PHE A 93 2.08 0.67 -10.74
N LYS A 94 2.33 -0.47 -11.42
CA LYS A 94 1.29 -1.42 -11.81
C LYS A 94 1.04 -2.44 -10.71
N ILE A 95 -0.23 -2.84 -10.60
CA ILE A 95 -0.69 -3.87 -9.65
C ILE A 95 -1.38 -4.96 -10.46
N GLN A 96 -1.01 -6.21 -10.22
CA GLN A 96 -1.75 -7.35 -10.76
C GLN A 96 -2.87 -7.75 -9.80
N CYS A 97 -4.08 -7.85 -10.32
CA CYS A 97 -5.26 -8.19 -9.54
C CYS A 97 -5.86 -9.51 -9.99
N MET A 98 -6.11 -10.41 -9.05
CA MET A 98 -6.98 -11.57 -9.20
C MET A 98 -8.26 -11.31 -8.42
N ILE A 99 -9.42 -11.36 -9.08
CA ILE A 99 -10.73 -11.10 -8.46
C ILE A 99 -11.59 -12.35 -8.63
N ASP A 100 -11.89 -13.07 -7.56
CA ASP A 100 -12.64 -14.35 -7.57
C ASP A 100 -12.08 -15.36 -8.57
N GLY A 101 -10.77 -15.49 -8.61
CA GLY A 101 -10.08 -16.39 -9.53
C GLY A 101 -10.08 -15.93 -11.00
N LYS A 102 -10.65 -14.76 -11.30
CA LYS A 102 -10.62 -14.15 -12.64
C LYS A 102 -9.45 -13.19 -12.74
N GLY A 103 -8.80 -13.15 -13.89
CA GLY A 103 -7.63 -12.32 -14.16
C GLY A 103 -6.52 -13.13 -14.83
N PRO A 104 -5.23 -12.71 -14.76
CA PRO A 104 -4.82 -11.48 -14.10
C PRO A 104 -5.31 -10.22 -14.79
N PHE A 105 -5.80 -9.27 -14.01
CA PHE A 105 -6.08 -7.90 -14.47
C PHE A 105 -4.93 -7.00 -14.05
N VAL A 106 -4.64 -5.96 -14.84
CA VAL A 106 -3.64 -4.96 -14.47
C VAL A 106 -4.33 -3.68 -14.02
N ALA A 107 -3.93 -3.20 -12.86
CA ALA A 107 -4.28 -1.89 -12.34
C ALA A 107 -3.09 -0.93 -12.38
N SER A 108 -3.37 0.37 -12.39
CA SER A 108 -2.37 1.44 -12.26
C SER A 108 -2.69 2.29 -11.06
N ALA A 109 -1.74 2.43 -10.13
CA ALA A 109 -1.78 3.40 -9.04
C ALA A 109 -0.87 4.57 -9.41
N SER A 110 -1.43 5.76 -9.65
CA SER A 110 -0.66 6.92 -10.12
C SER A 110 -1.40 8.23 -9.90
N ASN A 111 -0.66 9.29 -9.61
CA ASN A 111 -1.19 10.65 -9.48
C ASN A 111 -1.73 11.25 -10.79
N LYS A 112 -1.41 10.64 -11.95
CA LYS A 112 -1.98 11.05 -13.25
C LYS A 112 -3.49 10.85 -13.35
N TRP A 113 -4.06 9.98 -12.49
CA TRP A 113 -5.50 9.72 -12.46
C TRP A 113 -6.22 10.76 -11.59
N ASP A 114 -7.43 11.13 -11.98
CA ASP A 114 -8.24 12.11 -11.23
C ASP A 114 -9.05 11.45 -10.11
N ASP A 115 -9.46 10.18 -10.32
CA ASP A 115 -10.24 9.39 -9.38
C ASP A 115 -10.05 7.89 -9.66
N TRP A 116 -10.60 7.06 -8.81
CA TRP A 116 -10.70 5.63 -9.01
C TRP A 116 -11.70 5.33 -10.13
N ALA A 117 -11.30 4.49 -11.06
CA ALA A 117 -12.14 4.11 -12.18
C ALA A 117 -11.80 2.71 -12.71
N GLU A 118 -12.68 2.18 -13.55
CA GLU A 118 -12.48 0.94 -14.27
C GLU A 118 -12.35 1.18 -15.77
N ASN A 119 -11.64 0.28 -16.46
CA ASN A 119 -11.48 0.25 -17.91
C ASN A 119 -11.02 1.60 -18.49
N LYS A 120 -10.01 2.22 -17.85
CA LYS A 120 -9.47 3.54 -18.23
C LYS A 120 -7.99 3.43 -18.59
N GLY A 121 -7.58 4.07 -19.68
CA GLY A 121 -6.17 4.20 -20.08
C GLY A 121 -5.44 2.87 -20.31
N GLY A 122 -6.13 1.83 -20.76
CA GLY A 122 -5.57 0.51 -21.00
C GLY A 122 -5.46 -0.38 -19.74
N PHE A 123 -5.92 0.10 -18.60
CA PHE A 123 -5.94 -0.64 -17.32
C PHE A 123 -7.36 -1.08 -16.97
N LYS A 124 -7.48 -2.28 -16.35
CA LYS A 124 -8.77 -2.73 -15.80
C LYS A 124 -9.22 -1.84 -14.64
N TYR A 125 -8.28 -1.43 -13.78
CA TYR A 125 -8.53 -0.53 -12.67
C TYR A 125 -7.49 0.59 -12.66
N VAL A 126 -7.92 1.81 -12.38
CA VAL A 126 -7.03 2.93 -12.08
C VAL A 126 -7.33 3.48 -10.70
N ARG A 127 -6.28 3.88 -9.99
CA ARG A 127 -6.34 4.42 -8.63
C ARG A 127 -5.45 5.65 -8.55
N THR A 128 -5.94 6.72 -7.95
CA THR A 128 -5.09 7.79 -7.43
C THR A 128 -4.18 7.24 -6.33
N PRO A 129 -3.08 7.89 -5.93
CA PRO A 129 -2.23 7.42 -4.85
C PRO A 129 -3.03 7.08 -3.58
N TYR A 130 -2.74 5.95 -2.98
CA TYR A 130 -3.46 5.40 -1.83
C TYR A 130 -2.50 4.55 -0.97
N GLN A 131 -2.97 3.77 0.00
CA GLN A 131 -2.11 3.06 0.94
C GLN A 131 -1.02 2.19 0.30
N LYS A 132 -1.28 1.59 -0.88
CA LYS A 132 -0.29 0.75 -1.60
C LYS A 132 0.77 1.56 -2.37
N THR A 133 0.63 2.88 -2.43
CA THR A 133 1.56 3.78 -3.12
C THR A 133 2.58 4.33 -2.12
N PRO A 134 3.90 4.16 -2.34
CA PRO A 134 4.91 4.84 -1.53
C PRO A 134 4.74 6.35 -1.63
N ILE A 135 4.64 7.02 -0.50
CA ILE A 135 4.38 8.46 -0.38
C ILE A 135 5.32 9.04 0.68
N LYS A 136 5.79 10.27 0.51
CA LYS A 136 6.51 10.99 1.56
C LYS A 136 5.73 10.95 2.87
N ARG A 137 6.41 10.60 3.96
CA ARG A 137 5.78 10.40 5.28
C ARG A 137 5.12 11.67 5.81
N ASP A 138 5.69 12.84 5.58
CA ASP A 138 5.11 14.13 5.99
C ASP A 138 3.77 14.41 5.28
N ILE A 139 3.66 14.09 4.00
CA ILE A 139 2.40 14.16 3.24
C ILE A 139 1.39 13.15 3.80
N ALA A 140 1.81 11.91 4.04
CA ALA A 140 0.95 10.88 4.60
C ALA A 140 0.40 11.26 5.99
N LEU A 141 1.24 11.85 6.86
CA LEU A 141 0.85 12.36 8.17
C LEU A 141 -0.10 13.55 8.09
N GLN A 142 0.14 14.46 7.16
CA GLN A 142 -0.74 15.64 6.98
C GLN A 142 -2.14 15.25 6.55
N ILE A 143 -2.30 14.23 5.71
CA ILE A 143 -3.60 13.72 5.28
C ILE A 143 -4.25 12.87 6.38
N GLY A 144 -3.48 11.97 6.99
CA GLY A 144 -3.91 11.06 8.03
C GLY A 144 -5.00 10.08 7.59
N TYR A 145 -5.20 9.02 8.36
CA TYR A 145 -6.31 8.07 8.16
C TYR A 145 -7.42 8.33 9.17
N ASN A 146 -8.66 8.38 8.69
CA ASN A 146 -9.84 8.45 9.55
C ASN A 146 -10.10 7.09 10.24
N ASP A 147 -10.73 7.12 11.41
CA ASP A 147 -11.14 5.92 12.14
C ASP A 147 -12.30 5.23 11.42
N MET A 148 -11.96 4.43 10.42
CA MET A 148 -12.91 3.72 9.56
C MET A 148 -12.57 2.24 9.48
N ARG A 149 -13.60 1.37 9.55
CA ARG A 149 -13.44 -0.07 9.36
C ARG A 149 -13.47 -0.51 7.89
N TYR A 150 -13.98 0.36 7.00
CA TYR A 150 -14.11 0.13 5.57
C TYR A 150 -14.00 1.43 4.80
N GLY A 151 -13.41 1.34 3.59
CA GLY A 151 -13.31 2.46 2.67
C GLY A 151 -12.31 3.54 3.10
N GLU A 152 -11.50 3.24 4.10
CA GLU A 152 -10.45 4.12 4.59
C GLU A 152 -9.40 4.42 3.52
N ASP A 153 -9.19 3.48 2.62
CA ASP A 153 -8.26 3.58 1.50
C ASP A 153 -8.77 4.55 0.42
N TYR A 154 -10.05 4.47 0.08
CA TYR A 154 -10.66 5.40 -0.86
C TYR A 154 -10.80 6.80 -0.25
N ASP A 155 -11.24 6.90 1.01
CA ASP A 155 -11.32 8.19 1.73
C ASP A 155 -9.96 8.88 1.79
N TYR A 156 -8.91 8.15 2.19
CA TYR A 156 -7.54 8.66 2.21
C TYR A 156 -7.08 9.11 0.82
N SER A 157 -7.25 8.26 -0.19
CA SER A 157 -6.86 8.54 -1.58
C SER A 157 -7.55 9.80 -2.12
N LYS A 158 -8.85 9.95 -1.85
CA LYS A 158 -9.63 11.12 -2.26
C LYS A 158 -9.14 12.40 -1.60
N ARG A 159 -8.94 12.40 -0.27
CA ARG A 159 -8.41 13.56 0.47
C ARG A 159 -7.00 13.92 0.02
N LEU A 160 -6.15 12.92 -0.20
CA LEU A 160 -4.80 13.11 -0.73
C LEU A 160 -4.82 13.76 -2.12
N LYS A 161 -5.66 13.28 -3.03
CA LYS A 161 -5.80 13.87 -4.38
C LYS A 161 -6.32 15.32 -4.30
N GLN A 162 -7.32 15.58 -3.48
CA GLN A 162 -7.93 16.90 -3.31
C GLN A 162 -6.99 17.91 -2.64
N SER A 163 -6.05 17.46 -1.81
CA SER A 163 -5.08 18.33 -1.15
C SER A 163 -4.09 18.97 -2.12
N GLY A 164 -3.84 18.35 -3.27
CA GLY A 164 -2.83 18.81 -4.20
C GLY A 164 -1.39 18.69 -3.69
N LEU A 165 -1.13 17.95 -2.62
CA LEU A 165 0.21 17.83 -2.03
C LEU A 165 1.18 16.99 -2.87
N ILE A 166 0.69 16.06 -3.70
CA ILE A 166 1.52 15.30 -4.62
C ILE A 166 1.78 16.14 -5.87
N GLN A 167 2.96 16.75 -5.96
CA GLN A 167 3.41 17.57 -7.09
C GLN A 167 4.33 16.83 -8.04
N SER A 168 5.00 15.78 -7.55
CA SER A 168 5.95 14.97 -8.31
C SER A 168 5.72 13.48 -8.09
N GLU A 169 5.86 12.70 -9.16
CA GLU A 169 5.72 11.24 -9.13
C GLU A 169 6.79 10.60 -10.01
N VAL A 170 7.38 9.52 -9.52
CA VAL A 170 8.09 8.54 -10.34
C VAL A 170 7.17 7.36 -10.57
N PHE A 171 6.98 6.94 -11.81
CA PHE A 171 6.13 5.79 -12.14
C PHE A 171 7.00 4.60 -12.59
N ILE A 172 6.93 3.51 -11.82
CA ILE A 172 7.58 2.23 -12.16
C ILE A 172 6.64 1.46 -13.09
N ASP A 173 7.03 1.32 -14.37
CA ASP A 173 6.21 0.65 -15.40
C ASP A 173 6.26 -0.88 -15.31
N GLU A 174 6.31 -1.40 -14.08
CA GLU A 174 6.34 -2.83 -13.77
C GLU A 174 5.23 -3.21 -12.80
N VAL A 175 4.87 -4.50 -12.77
CA VAL A 175 3.98 -5.05 -11.75
C VAL A 175 4.76 -5.24 -10.47
N MET A 176 4.48 -4.37 -9.50
CA MET A 176 5.17 -4.34 -8.21
C MET A 176 4.38 -5.05 -7.10
N TYR A 177 3.08 -5.19 -7.26
CA TYR A 177 2.17 -5.65 -6.21
C TYR A 177 1.18 -6.65 -6.78
N PHE A 178 0.87 -7.71 -6.03
CA PHE A 178 -0.07 -8.77 -6.40
C PHE A 178 -1.21 -8.81 -5.40
N TYR A 179 -2.39 -8.40 -5.86
CA TYR A 179 -3.63 -8.35 -5.11
C TYR A 179 -4.54 -9.51 -5.46
N ASN A 180 -4.94 -10.32 -4.47
CA ASN A 180 -5.80 -11.47 -4.67
C ASN A 180 -7.06 -11.37 -3.81
N PHE A 181 -8.14 -10.90 -4.41
CA PHE A 181 -9.42 -10.70 -3.76
C PHE A 181 -10.39 -11.85 -4.02
N ARG A 182 -11.08 -12.33 -2.97
CA ARG A 182 -12.12 -13.36 -3.04
C ARG A 182 -13.37 -12.90 -2.31
N TYR A 183 -14.50 -12.79 -3.03
CA TYR A 183 -15.79 -12.41 -2.43
C TYR A 183 -16.35 -13.45 -1.43
N GLU A 184 -15.98 -14.72 -1.61
CA GLU A 184 -16.48 -15.82 -0.78
C GLU A 184 -15.76 -15.96 0.57
N ASP A 185 -14.69 -15.22 0.81
CA ASP A 185 -14.05 -15.20 2.13
C ASP A 185 -14.95 -14.44 3.11
N PRO A 186 -15.56 -15.13 4.11
CA PRO A 186 -16.41 -14.48 5.11
C PRO A 186 -15.71 -13.33 5.84
N LYS A 187 -14.36 -13.35 5.89
CA LYS A 187 -13.55 -12.30 6.48
C LYS A 187 -13.46 -11.05 5.60
N THR A 188 -13.65 -11.20 4.27
CA THR A 188 -13.71 -10.06 3.35
C THR A 188 -15.13 -9.49 3.23
N LYS A 189 -16.17 -10.33 3.37
CA LYS A 189 -17.56 -9.91 3.18
C LYS A 189 -18.09 -8.98 4.28
N TYR A 190 -17.55 -9.05 5.49
CA TYR A 190 -18.06 -8.28 6.64
C TYR A 190 -16.97 -7.54 7.44
N GLY A 191 -15.68 -7.62 7.03
CA GLY A 191 -14.56 -7.03 7.79
C GLY A 191 -14.49 -7.49 9.25
N ILE A 192 -15.02 -8.68 9.49
CA ILE A 192 -15.08 -9.28 10.81
C ILE A 192 -13.89 -10.19 11.00
#